data_2fa14b168936888c5da1c297b79b03b0
#
_entry.id   2fa14b168936888c5da1c297b79b03b0
#
_cell.length_a   1.000
_cell.length_b   1.000
_cell.length_c   1.000
_cell.angle_alpha   90.00
_cell.angle_beta   90.00
_cell.angle_gamma   90.00
#
_symmetry.space_group_name_H-M   'P 1'
#
loop_
_entity.id
_entity.type
_entity.pdbx_description
1 polymer ?
#
loop_
_entity_poly.entity_id
_entity_poly.type
_entity_poly.pdbx_seq_one_letter_code
_entity_poly.pdbx_strand_id
1 'polypeptide(L)'
;MKKRISLLAVLLALVFALSGCRESSEADYDKETLISQADALISSFSQMSSEELDAFKDVNELQLNLTLLQSGFNVDAANFTTMIDAWEAGVEECGDYVEHDDFKVEESSGSIMLTADAEYKDRDAEITIEFSEDSKMLSFTASAKYTMGEILKKAGLNTVLGMGTVFVVLIFISFII
;
A
#
# COMPACT_ATOMS: atom_id res chain seq x y z
N MET A 1 32.01 -33.66 -28.47
CA MET A 1 32.10 -32.86 -27.24
C MET A 1 32.23 -31.37 -27.50
N LYS A 2 33.04 -30.89 -28.46
CA LYS A 2 33.22 -29.44 -28.75
C LYS A 2 31.94 -28.68 -29.08
N LYS A 3 30.97 -29.25 -29.84
CA LYS A 3 29.70 -28.60 -30.17
C LYS A 3 28.78 -28.33 -28.98
N ARG A 4 28.79 -29.22 -27.96
CA ARG A 4 27.94 -29.07 -26.75
C ARG A 4 28.50 -27.98 -25.82
N ILE A 5 29.81 -27.85 -25.75
CA ILE A 5 30.51 -26.82 -24.96
C ILE A 5 30.25 -25.43 -25.57
N SER A 6 30.28 -25.33 -26.92
CA SER A 6 29.96 -24.10 -27.62
C SER A 6 28.52 -23.64 -27.42
N LEU A 7 27.57 -24.57 -27.38
CA LEU A 7 26.15 -24.26 -27.16
C LEU A 7 25.89 -23.77 -25.73
N LEU A 8 26.58 -24.37 -24.75
CA LEU A 8 26.53 -23.97 -23.34
C LEU A 8 27.14 -22.60 -23.10
N ALA A 9 28.25 -22.28 -23.79
CA ALA A 9 28.90 -20.97 -23.73
C ALA A 9 28.02 -19.86 -24.36
N VAL A 10 27.31 -20.17 -25.45
CA VAL A 10 26.37 -19.22 -26.07
C VAL A 10 25.15 -19.00 -25.18
N LEU A 11 24.63 -20.07 -24.54
CA LEU A 11 23.51 -19.96 -23.58
C LEU A 11 23.91 -19.12 -22.36
N LEU A 12 25.12 -19.32 -21.83
CA LEU A 12 25.65 -18.55 -20.69
C LEU A 12 25.85 -17.08 -21.07
N ALA A 13 26.36 -16.78 -22.28
CA ALA A 13 26.50 -15.41 -22.77
C ALA A 13 25.14 -14.72 -22.99
N LEU A 14 24.10 -15.45 -23.39
CA LEU A 14 22.75 -14.93 -23.53
C LEU A 14 22.12 -14.56 -22.17
N VAL A 15 22.39 -15.35 -21.13
CA VAL A 15 21.94 -15.07 -19.75
C VAL A 15 22.62 -13.81 -19.21
N PHE A 16 23.92 -13.61 -19.49
CA PHE A 16 24.64 -12.40 -19.11
C PHE A 16 24.23 -11.16 -19.90
N ALA A 17 23.75 -11.31 -21.13
CA ALA A 17 23.24 -10.21 -21.93
C ALA A 17 21.85 -9.73 -21.48
N LEU A 18 21.07 -10.60 -20.79
CA LEU A 18 19.78 -10.26 -20.21
C LEU A 18 19.86 -9.66 -18.80
N SER A 19 21.03 -9.76 -18.15
CA SER A 19 21.35 -9.05 -16.92
C SER A 19 21.99 -7.68 -17.22
N GLY A 20 21.62 -7.07 -18.33
CA GLY A 20 21.92 -5.65 -18.60
C GLY A 20 21.37 -4.85 -17.43
N CYS A 21 22.27 -4.21 -16.71
CA CYS A 21 21.97 -3.18 -15.74
C CYS A 21 20.88 -2.29 -16.35
N ARG A 22 19.69 -2.37 -15.79
CA ARG A 22 18.72 -1.29 -15.93
C ARG A 22 19.36 -0.15 -15.17
N GLU A 23 20.02 0.77 -15.89
CA GLU A 23 20.28 2.09 -15.34
C GLU A 23 18.94 2.54 -14.78
N SER A 24 18.85 2.59 -13.45
CA SER A 24 17.87 3.43 -12.80
C SER A 24 18.18 4.83 -13.37
N SER A 25 17.34 5.33 -14.26
CA SER A 25 17.26 6.76 -14.47
C SER A 25 17.06 7.31 -13.05
N GLU A 26 18.03 8.05 -12.52
CA GLU A 26 17.82 8.87 -11.35
C GLU A 26 16.62 9.74 -11.74
N ALA A 27 15.44 9.37 -11.26
CA ALA A 27 14.27 10.19 -11.41
C ALA A 27 14.61 11.50 -10.71
N ASP A 28 14.51 12.61 -11.44
CA ASP A 28 14.83 13.95 -10.96
C ASP A 28 13.70 14.43 -10.01
N TYR A 29 13.51 13.68 -8.90
CA TYR A 29 12.56 14.03 -7.86
C TYR A 29 13.29 14.42 -6.58
N ASP A 30 12.75 15.45 -5.93
CA ASP A 30 13.25 15.89 -4.64
C ASP A 30 12.59 15.08 -3.51
N LYS A 31 13.36 14.20 -2.89
CA LYS A 31 12.92 13.35 -1.76
C LYS A 31 12.29 14.16 -0.63
N GLU A 32 12.87 15.31 -0.30
CA GLU A 32 12.39 16.18 0.77
C GLU A 32 11.00 16.74 0.42
N THR A 33 10.79 17.07 -0.84
CA THR A 33 9.48 17.53 -1.33
C THR A 33 8.42 16.43 -1.22
N LEU A 34 8.74 15.17 -1.59
CA LEU A 34 7.79 14.06 -1.47
C LEU A 34 7.43 13.77 -0.01
N ILE A 35 8.42 13.75 0.89
CA ILE A 35 8.21 13.56 2.33
C ILE A 35 7.32 14.70 2.87
N SER A 36 7.63 15.95 2.52
CA SER A 36 6.82 17.09 2.95
C SER A 36 5.36 17.02 2.47
N GLN A 37 5.12 16.53 1.25
CA GLN A 37 3.77 16.32 0.73
C GLN A 37 3.04 15.19 1.46
N ALA A 38 3.74 14.10 1.79
CA ALA A 38 3.22 12.99 2.57
C ALA A 38 2.80 13.44 3.98
N ASP A 39 3.68 14.16 4.68
CA ASP A 39 3.42 14.74 6.01
C ASP A 39 2.22 15.71 5.97
N ALA A 40 2.16 16.56 4.95
CA ALA A 40 1.06 17.51 4.78
C ALA A 40 -0.28 16.79 4.56
N LEU A 41 -0.31 15.70 3.78
CA LEU A 41 -1.50 14.89 3.56
C LEU A 41 -1.98 14.25 4.87
N ILE A 42 -1.10 13.56 5.58
CA ILE A 42 -1.41 12.89 6.86
C ILE A 42 -1.87 13.92 7.91
N SER A 43 -1.15 15.04 8.01
CA SER A 43 -1.53 16.12 8.92
C SER A 43 -2.90 16.70 8.59
N SER A 44 -3.23 16.83 7.30
CA SER A 44 -4.55 17.31 6.87
C SER A 44 -5.64 16.31 7.24
N PHE A 45 -5.44 15.03 6.95
CA PHE A 45 -6.41 13.98 7.28
C PHE A 45 -6.61 13.82 8.78
N SER A 46 -5.55 13.88 9.58
CA SER A 46 -5.63 13.72 11.04
C SER A 46 -6.34 14.87 11.75
N GLN A 47 -6.46 16.04 11.11
CA GLN A 47 -7.14 17.22 11.66
C GLN A 47 -8.61 17.34 11.25
N MET A 48 -9.05 16.53 10.29
CA MET A 48 -10.42 16.53 9.78
C MET A 48 -11.24 15.42 10.43
N SER A 49 -12.52 15.70 10.66
CA SER A 49 -13.49 14.65 11.03
C SER A 49 -13.85 13.79 9.81
N SER A 50 -14.40 12.60 10.03
CA SER A 50 -14.88 11.73 8.94
C SER A 50 -15.94 12.43 8.09
N GLU A 51 -16.82 13.24 8.70
CA GLU A 51 -17.83 13.98 7.95
C GLU A 51 -17.20 15.06 7.01
N GLU A 52 -16.10 15.68 7.44
CA GLU A 52 -15.36 16.64 6.62
C GLU A 52 -14.61 15.95 5.48
N LEU A 53 -14.02 14.77 5.74
CA LEU A 53 -13.37 13.95 4.71
C LEU A 53 -14.38 13.42 3.69
N ASP A 54 -15.52 12.90 4.14
CA ASP A 54 -16.61 12.44 3.27
C ASP A 54 -17.16 13.55 2.37
N ALA A 55 -17.20 14.79 2.86
CA ALA A 55 -17.66 15.92 2.05
C ALA A 55 -16.83 16.11 0.76
N PHE A 56 -15.55 15.71 0.73
CA PHE A 56 -14.76 15.75 -0.50
C PHE A 56 -15.21 14.73 -1.54
N LYS A 57 -15.79 13.61 -1.12
CA LYS A 57 -16.30 12.55 -2.02
C LYS A 57 -17.54 13.00 -2.78
N ASP A 58 -18.29 13.96 -2.23
CA ASP A 58 -19.49 14.54 -2.86
C ASP A 58 -19.16 15.71 -3.80
N VAL A 59 -17.92 16.21 -3.82
CA VAL A 59 -17.49 17.29 -4.69
C VAL A 59 -17.33 16.81 -6.13
N ASN A 60 -17.74 17.62 -7.10
CA ASN A 60 -17.50 17.32 -8.52
C ASN A 60 -16.01 17.15 -8.79
N GLU A 61 -15.64 16.11 -9.54
CA GLU A 61 -14.25 15.73 -9.84
C GLU A 61 -13.40 16.90 -10.38
N LEU A 62 -13.95 17.69 -11.31
CA LEU A 62 -13.24 18.84 -11.86
C LEU A 62 -12.96 19.90 -10.80
N GLN A 63 -13.94 20.18 -9.94
CA GLN A 63 -13.78 21.14 -8.86
C GLN A 63 -12.79 20.66 -7.82
N LEU A 64 -12.83 19.37 -7.46
CA LEU A 64 -11.90 18.77 -6.52
C LEU A 64 -10.47 18.83 -7.06
N ASN A 65 -10.24 18.44 -8.32
CA ASN A 65 -8.92 18.54 -8.96
C ASN A 65 -8.36 19.98 -8.91
N LEU A 66 -9.18 20.99 -9.18
CA LEU A 66 -8.77 22.41 -9.09
C LEU A 66 -8.41 22.79 -7.65
N THR A 67 -9.18 22.35 -6.68
CA THR A 67 -8.94 22.63 -5.26
C THR A 67 -7.64 21.99 -4.79
N LEU A 68 -7.38 20.71 -5.14
CA LEU A 68 -6.16 19.99 -4.80
C LEU A 68 -4.92 20.67 -5.38
N LEU A 69 -4.97 21.04 -6.66
CA LEU A 69 -3.87 21.79 -7.30
C LEU A 69 -3.60 23.14 -6.61
N GLN A 70 -4.65 23.86 -6.23
CA GLN A 70 -4.51 25.15 -5.52
C GLN A 70 -3.95 24.97 -4.11
N SER A 71 -4.22 23.85 -3.48
CA SER A 71 -3.68 23.49 -2.15
C SER A 71 -2.25 22.92 -2.21
N GLY A 72 -1.69 22.75 -3.41
CA GLY A 72 -0.33 22.23 -3.60
C GLY A 72 -0.23 20.69 -3.61
N PHE A 73 -1.35 19.99 -3.57
CA PHE A 73 -1.37 18.53 -3.68
C PHE A 73 -1.39 18.09 -5.16
N ASN A 74 -0.35 17.39 -5.57
CA ASN A 74 -0.29 16.80 -6.91
C ASN A 74 -0.93 15.39 -6.89
N VAL A 75 -2.25 15.35 -6.90
CA VAL A 75 -3.05 14.12 -6.85
C VAL A 75 -4.33 14.30 -7.67
N ASP A 76 -4.81 13.24 -8.33
CA ASP A 76 -6.12 13.27 -8.99
C ASP A 76 -7.26 13.11 -7.98
N ALA A 77 -8.41 13.70 -8.24
CA ALA A 77 -9.60 13.59 -7.41
C ALA A 77 -9.98 12.13 -7.11
N ALA A 78 -9.91 11.25 -8.11
CA ALA A 78 -10.22 9.82 -7.94
C ALA A 78 -9.24 9.13 -6.96
N ASN A 79 -7.95 9.41 -7.08
CA ASN A 79 -6.95 8.87 -6.14
C ASN A 79 -7.14 9.46 -4.75
N PHE A 80 -7.40 10.77 -4.67
CA PHE A 80 -7.61 11.46 -3.39
C PHE A 80 -8.80 10.90 -2.61
N THR A 81 -9.93 10.65 -3.25
CA THR A 81 -11.09 10.00 -2.60
C THR A 81 -10.77 8.59 -2.13
N THR A 82 -10.00 7.81 -2.91
CA THR A 82 -9.53 6.48 -2.49
C THR A 82 -8.56 6.56 -1.30
N MET A 83 -7.73 7.60 -1.24
CA MET A 83 -6.83 7.85 -0.08
C MET A 83 -7.63 8.17 1.19
N ILE A 84 -8.73 8.93 1.07
CA ILE A 84 -9.65 9.16 2.18
C ILE A 84 -10.24 7.83 2.68
N ASP A 85 -10.75 6.98 1.79
CA ASP A 85 -11.30 5.67 2.16
C ASP A 85 -10.26 4.80 2.87
N ALA A 86 -9.02 4.80 2.40
CA ALA A 86 -7.92 4.06 3.02
C ALA A 86 -7.51 4.62 4.38
N TRP A 87 -7.54 5.95 4.54
CA TRP A 87 -7.32 6.61 5.83
C TRP A 87 -8.39 6.24 6.84
N GLU A 88 -9.66 6.36 6.46
CA GLU A 88 -10.80 6.02 7.33
C GLU A 88 -10.80 4.55 7.74
N ALA A 89 -10.48 3.65 6.81
CA ALA A 89 -10.32 2.22 7.11
C ALA A 89 -9.17 1.97 8.11
N GLY A 90 -8.06 2.71 7.99
CA GLY A 90 -6.95 2.66 8.94
C GLY A 90 -7.36 3.13 10.33
N VAL A 91 -8.08 4.24 10.43
CA VAL A 91 -8.61 4.77 11.70
C VAL A 91 -9.65 3.83 12.31
N GLU A 92 -10.54 3.23 11.50
CA GLU A 92 -11.51 2.25 11.98
C GLU A 92 -10.83 1.00 12.55
N GLU A 93 -9.73 0.54 11.94
CA GLU A 93 -9.04 -0.67 12.38
C GLU A 93 -8.03 -0.44 13.49
N CYS A 94 -7.35 0.71 13.52
CA CYS A 94 -6.22 1.00 14.40
C CYS A 94 -6.54 2.02 15.50
N GLY A 95 -7.69 2.69 15.45
CA GLY A 95 -8.06 3.80 16.34
C GLY A 95 -7.56 5.14 15.81
N ASP A 96 -7.65 6.19 16.62
CA ASP A 96 -7.20 7.53 16.23
C ASP A 96 -5.68 7.54 15.97
N TYR A 97 -5.28 8.22 14.89
CA TYR A 97 -3.87 8.44 14.57
C TYR A 97 -3.19 9.31 15.63
N VAL A 98 -1.94 8.96 15.99
CA VAL A 98 -1.13 9.70 16.97
C VAL A 98 0.06 10.36 16.27
N GLU A 99 0.98 9.56 15.73
CA GLU A 99 2.19 10.03 15.05
C GLU A 99 2.77 8.94 14.13
N HIS A 100 3.77 9.27 13.34
CA HIS A 100 4.55 8.32 12.55
C HIS A 100 6.04 8.61 12.64
N ASP A 101 6.85 7.60 12.39
CA ASP A 101 8.30 7.70 12.26
C ASP A 101 8.71 8.37 10.94
N ASP A 102 10.00 8.62 10.78
CA ASP A 102 10.57 9.13 9.53
C ASP A 102 10.29 8.19 8.35
N PHE A 103 9.93 8.74 7.19
CA PHE A 103 9.68 7.97 5.98
C PHE A 103 10.94 7.32 5.43
N LYS A 104 10.85 6.04 5.14
CA LYS A 104 11.78 5.30 4.29
C LYS A 104 11.35 5.44 2.85
N VAL A 105 12.29 5.79 1.98
CA VAL A 105 12.05 6.00 0.55
C VAL A 105 12.59 4.81 -0.22
N GLU A 106 11.72 4.11 -0.95
CA GLU A 106 12.07 2.99 -1.82
C GLU A 106 11.64 3.30 -3.26
N GLU A 107 12.57 3.05 -4.19
CA GLU A 107 12.31 3.22 -5.62
C GLU A 107 11.96 1.86 -6.24
N SER A 108 10.85 1.82 -6.94
CA SER A 108 10.43 0.65 -7.71
C SER A 108 10.10 1.08 -9.13
N SER A 109 10.24 0.20 -10.09
CA SER A 109 10.05 0.39 -11.54
C SER A 109 8.94 1.38 -11.93
N GLY A 110 9.21 2.69 -11.89
CA GLY A 110 8.28 3.74 -12.31
C GLY A 110 7.45 4.36 -11.18
N SER A 111 7.72 4.01 -9.93
CA SER A 111 7.09 4.64 -8.76
C SER A 111 8.05 4.79 -7.58
N ILE A 112 7.74 5.71 -6.70
CA ILE A 112 8.48 5.98 -5.48
C ILE A 112 7.56 5.68 -4.31
N MET A 113 8.00 4.84 -3.41
CA MET A 113 7.25 4.40 -2.25
C MET A 113 7.82 5.02 -0.98
N LEU A 114 6.99 5.76 -0.24
CA LEU A 114 7.29 6.25 1.10
C LEU A 114 6.60 5.36 2.12
N THR A 115 7.36 4.75 3.02
CA THR A 115 6.84 3.86 4.06
C THR A 115 7.29 4.35 5.43
N ALA A 116 6.37 4.45 6.38
CA ALA A 116 6.64 4.80 7.77
C ALA A 116 5.84 3.92 8.73
N ASP A 117 6.43 3.64 9.88
CA ASP A 117 5.72 3.04 10.99
C ASP A 117 4.90 4.13 11.68
N ALA A 118 3.62 3.86 11.95
CA ALA A 118 2.70 4.82 12.54
C ALA A 118 2.06 4.26 13.82
N GLU A 119 2.00 5.10 14.84
CA GLU A 119 1.31 4.84 16.08
C GLU A 119 -0.13 5.33 15.97
N TYR A 120 -1.07 4.44 16.25
CA TYR A 120 -2.48 4.73 16.42
C TYR A 120 -2.90 4.30 17.83
N LYS A 121 -4.01 4.81 18.31
CA LYS A 121 -4.45 4.65 19.69
C LYS A 121 -4.64 3.19 20.14
N ASP A 122 -5.15 2.35 19.25
CA ASP A 122 -5.50 0.97 19.58
C ASP A 122 -4.49 -0.05 19.03
N ARG A 123 -3.75 0.31 17.97
CA ARG A 123 -2.82 -0.59 17.27
C ARG A 123 -1.90 0.16 16.33
N ASP A 124 -0.63 -0.22 16.27
CA ASP A 124 0.31 0.30 15.29
C ASP A 124 -0.06 -0.12 13.87
N ALA A 125 0.28 0.73 12.92
CA ALA A 125 0.11 0.47 11.50
C ALA A 125 1.38 0.80 10.72
N GLU A 126 1.45 0.37 9.48
CA GLU A 126 2.42 0.82 8.49
C GLU A 126 1.69 1.69 7.48
N ILE A 127 2.13 2.93 7.32
CA ILE A 127 1.63 3.84 6.30
C ILE A 127 2.54 3.73 5.08
N THR A 128 1.93 3.57 3.91
CA THR A 128 2.64 3.58 2.63
C THR A 128 1.95 4.57 1.69
N ILE A 129 2.75 5.47 1.09
CA ILE A 129 2.30 6.43 0.09
C ILE A 129 3.12 6.20 -1.17
N GLU A 130 2.44 6.01 -2.29
CA GLU A 130 3.05 5.80 -3.59
C GLU A 130 2.96 7.06 -4.44
N PHE A 131 4.09 7.43 -5.06
CA PHE A 131 4.20 8.53 -6.00
C PHE A 131 4.65 8.00 -7.37
N SER A 132 4.21 8.66 -8.43
CA SER A 132 4.77 8.45 -9.77
C SER A 132 6.14 9.12 -9.90
N GLU A 133 6.87 8.82 -11.00
CA GLU A 133 8.12 9.51 -11.36
C GLU A 133 7.93 11.04 -11.49
N ASP A 134 6.73 11.50 -11.83
CA ASP A 134 6.37 12.93 -11.93
C ASP A 134 5.91 13.53 -10.57
N SER A 135 6.26 12.88 -9.44
CA SER A 135 5.90 13.34 -8.09
C SER A 135 4.40 13.50 -7.85
N LYS A 136 3.58 12.72 -8.54
CA LYS A 136 2.13 12.68 -8.37
C LYS A 136 1.76 11.58 -7.39
N MET A 137 0.96 11.88 -6.37
CA MET A 137 0.45 10.88 -5.44
C MET A 137 -0.49 9.92 -6.17
N LEU A 138 -0.23 8.63 -6.05
CA LEU A 138 -1.00 7.55 -6.68
C LEU A 138 -1.89 6.82 -5.68
N SER A 139 -1.36 6.50 -4.50
CA SER A 139 -2.08 5.74 -3.48
C SER A 139 -1.61 6.08 -2.08
N PHE A 140 -2.48 5.83 -1.10
CA PHE A 140 -2.22 5.82 0.32
C PHE A 140 -2.77 4.51 0.91
N THR A 141 -2.03 3.91 1.82
CA THR A 141 -2.47 2.72 2.57
C THR A 141 -2.05 2.84 4.03
N ALA A 142 -2.94 2.46 4.94
CA ALA A 142 -2.63 2.25 6.34
C ALA A 142 -2.89 0.78 6.67
N SER A 143 -1.83 0.02 6.91
CA SER A 143 -1.90 -1.43 7.13
C SER A 143 -1.65 -1.75 8.60
N ALA A 144 -2.66 -2.26 9.29
CA ALA A 144 -2.57 -2.64 10.69
C ALA A 144 -1.49 -3.70 10.93
N LYS A 145 -0.63 -3.49 11.94
CA LYS A 145 0.36 -4.48 12.37
C LYS A 145 -0.27 -5.48 13.31
N TYR A 146 -0.26 -6.76 12.91
CA TYR A 146 -0.77 -7.87 13.71
C TYR A 146 0.35 -8.63 14.39
N THR A 147 0.17 -8.94 15.66
CA THR A 147 1.06 -9.86 16.36
C THR A 147 0.92 -11.29 15.81
N MET A 148 1.99 -12.09 15.90
CA MET A 148 1.94 -13.50 15.48
C MET A 148 0.81 -14.28 16.16
N GLY A 149 0.48 -13.95 17.40
CA GLY A 149 -0.64 -14.57 18.13
C GLY A 149 -2.00 -14.26 17.51
N GLU A 150 -2.22 -13.02 17.05
CA GLU A 150 -3.44 -12.61 16.38
C GLU A 150 -3.57 -13.25 14.99
N ILE A 151 -2.47 -13.31 14.25
CA ILE A 151 -2.42 -13.99 12.94
C ILE A 151 -2.78 -15.47 13.11
N LEU A 152 -2.18 -16.17 14.09
CA LEU A 152 -2.46 -17.56 14.39
C LEU A 152 -3.90 -17.77 14.85
N LYS A 153 -4.46 -16.85 15.64
CA LYS A 153 -5.86 -16.90 16.07
C LYS A 153 -6.82 -16.73 14.89
N LYS A 154 -6.58 -15.73 14.01
CA LYS A 154 -7.40 -15.51 12.79
C LYS A 154 -7.30 -16.72 11.85
N ALA A 155 -6.08 -17.24 11.60
CA ALA A 155 -5.85 -18.41 10.77
C ALA A 155 -6.50 -19.67 11.36
N GLY A 156 -6.36 -19.88 12.67
CA GLY A 156 -6.98 -21.02 13.38
C GLY A 156 -8.50 -20.99 13.31
N LEU A 157 -9.13 -19.84 13.54
CA LEU A 157 -10.58 -19.68 13.43
C LEU A 157 -11.06 -19.97 12.00
N ASN A 158 -10.39 -19.46 10.99
CA ASN A 158 -10.75 -19.71 9.59
C ASN A 158 -10.59 -21.22 9.23
N THR A 159 -9.55 -21.86 9.74
CA THR A 159 -9.32 -23.30 9.55
C THR A 159 -10.41 -24.12 10.24
N VAL A 160 -10.75 -23.80 11.49
CA VAL A 160 -11.81 -24.50 12.24
C VAL A 160 -13.18 -24.30 11.58
N LEU A 161 -13.51 -23.10 11.12
CA LEU A 161 -14.75 -22.83 10.39
C LEU A 161 -14.79 -23.57 9.05
N GLY A 162 -13.70 -23.51 8.26
CA GLY A 162 -13.64 -24.16 6.93
C GLY A 162 -13.64 -25.68 7.02
N MET A 163 -12.76 -26.27 7.84
CA MET A 163 -12.71 -27.75 8.03
C MET A 163 -13.90 -28.24 8.84
N GLY A 164 -14.34 -27.48 9.85
CA GLY A 164 -15.45 -27.88 10.70
C GLY A 164 -16.76 -28.06 9.92
N THR A 165 -17.05 -27.17 8.98
CA THR A 165 -18.24 -27.31 8.10
C THR A 165 -18.15 -28.57 7.25
N VAL A 166 -16.98 -28.90 6.69
CA VAL A 166 -16.78 -30.13 5.90
C VAL A 166 -16.99 -31.37 6.78
N PHE A 167 -16.44 -31.41 8.01
CA PHE A 167 -16.64 -32.53 8.91
C PHE A 167 -18.09 -32.71 9.30
N VAL A 168 -18.82 -31.61 9.59
CA VAL A 168 -20.28 -31.68 9.90
C VAL A 168 -21.03 -32.26 8.71
N VAL A 169 -20.77 -31.83 7.49
CA VAL A 169 -21.42 -32.38 6.30
C VAL A 169 -21.10 -33.85 6.11
N LEU A 170 -19.84 -34.27 6.28
CA LEU A 170 -19.44 -35.69 6.19
C LEU A 170 -20.15 -36.57 7.25
N ILE A 171 -20.26 -36.09 8.49
CA ILE A 171 -21.02 -36.79 9.55
C ILE A 171 -22.48 -36.94 9.16
N PHE A 172 -23.09 -35.86 8.64
CA PHE A 172 -24.50 -35.90 8.19
C PHE A 172 -24.70 -36.90 7.05
N ILE A 173 -23.84 -36.93 6.05
CA ILE A 173 -23.91 -37.90 4.94
C ILE A 173 -23.73 -39.32 5.48
N SER A 174 -22.77 -39.53 6.39
CA SER A 174 -22.51 -40.82 7.00
C SER A 174 -23.67 -41.35 7.84
N PHE A 175 -24.55 -40.45 8.34
CA PHE A 175 -25.72 -40.82 9.12
C PHE A 175 -26.95 -41.15 8.25
N ILE A 176 -26.95 -40.68 6.99
CA ILE A 176 -28.06 -40.90 6.02
C ILE A 176 -27.85 -42.18 5.21
N ILE A 177 -26.59 -42.64 5.06
CA ILE A 177 -26.23 -43.88 4.37
C ILE A 177 -26.16 -45.06 5.34
#